data_baf9a8e8832c8511d037c18a19a228ff
#
_entry.id   baf9a8e8832c8511d037c18a19a228ff
#
_cell.length_a   1.000
_cell.length_b   1.000
_cell.length_c   1.000
_cell.angle_alpha   90.00
_cell.angle_beta   90.00
_cell.angle_gamma   90.00
#
_symmetry.space_group_name_H-M   'P 1'
#
loop_
_entity.id
_entity.type
_entity.pdbx_description
1 polymer ?
#
loop_
_entity_poly.entity_id
_entity_poly.type
_entity_poly.pdbx_seq_one_letter_code
_entity_poly.pdbx_strand_id
1 'polypeptide(L)'
;WPDTIASMTECSEPSSPLRRHGLLAAGVVAAAAGAGLAWWRLQPRDALPDAAQDLWSQQFQTPTGERLLLADFKGKPLLLNFWATWCPPCVEELPMIDAFWREPAAKGLQVLGLAIDQPSVVRRFLERQTLSFPVALAGAGGTELSKSLGNATGALPFSVFLKGDGRILGKKLGQLTREDLLGWVSAAA
;
A
#
# COMPACT_ATOMS: atom_id res chain seq x y z
N TRP A 1 -74.11 57.22 -16.70
CA TRP A 1 -73.57 58.01 -15.65
C TRP A 1 -72.38 57.34 -15.00
N PRO A 2 -71.25 58.08 -14.62
CA PRO A 2 -70.03 57.71 -15.29
C PRO A 2 -69.13 56.87 -14.45
N ASP A 3 -68.46 56.09 -15.14
CA ASP A 3 -67.10 55.52 -15.04
C ASP A 3 -66.23 56.03 -13.91
N THR A 4 -65.73 55.07 -13.10
CA THR A 4 -64.47 55.28 -12.36
C THR A 4 -63.64 54.05 -12.57
N ILE A 5 -62.72 54.11 -13.52
CA ILE A 5 -61.65 53.13 -13.74
C ILE A 5 -60.62 53.35 -12.65
N ALA A 6 -60.49 52.39 -11.72
CA ALA A 6 -59.40 52.38 -10.76
C ALA A 6 -58.17 51.80 -11.43
N SER A 7 -57.18 52.64 -11.67
CA SER A 7 -55.82 52.27 -12.13
C SER A 7 -55.13 51.38 -11.13
N MET A 8 -54.88 50.15 -11.47
CA MET A 8 -53.96 49.27 -10.72
C MET A 8 -52.54 49.64 -11.13
N THR A 9 -51.86 50.30 -10.24
CA THR A 9 -50.44 50.62 -10.35
C THR A 9 -49.64 49.36 -10.04
N GLU A 10 -49.06 48.75 -11.05
CA GLU A 10 -48.14 47.66 -10.99
C GLU A 10 -46.79 48.15 -10.43
N CYS A 11 -46.50 47.79 -9.19
CA CYS A 11 -45.20 48.06 -8.62
C CYS A 11 -44.16 47.03 -9.15
N SER A 12 -43.48 47.43 -10.24
CA SER A 12 -42.28 46.70 -10.66
C SER A 12 -41.14 47.01 -9.73
N GLU A 13 -40.78 46.06 -8.89
CA GLU A 13 -39.55 46.10 -8.12
C GLU A 13 -38.33 45.96 -9.04
N PRO A 14 -37.37 46.86 -9.02
CA PRO A 14 -36.14 46.74 -9.80
C PRO A 14 -35.26 45.64 -9.14
N SER A 15 -35.16 44.52 -9.75
CA SER A 15 -34.22 43.46 -9.38
C SER A 15 -32.78 43.93 -9.61
N SER A 16 -32.11 44.40 -8.56
CA SER A 16 -30.75 44.88 -8.63
C SER A 16 -29.77 43.78 -9.11
N PRO A 17 -28.97 44.03 -10.15
CA PRO A 17 -28.02 43.03 -10.70
C PRO A 17 -27.00 42.56 -9.67
N LEU A 18 -26.67 43.36 -8.67
CA LEU A 18 -25.77 43.02 -7.56
C LEU A 18 -26.22 41.79 -6.71
N ARG A 19 -27.54 41.61 -6.51
CA ARG A 19 -28.06 40.43 -5.77
C ARG A 19 -27.89 39.10 -6.55
N ARG A 20 -28.04 39.15 -7.87
CA ARG A 20 -27.89 37.97 -8.74
C ARG A 20 -26.42 37.49 -8.80
N HIS A 21 -25.46 38.40 -8.85
CA HIS A 21 -24.05 38.07 -8.86
C HIS A 21 -23.56 37.56 -7.49
N GLY A 22 -24.12 38.09 -6.40
CA GLY A 22 -23.81 37.59 -5.04
C GLY A 22 -24.28 36.16 -4.80
N LEU A 23 -25.47 35.81 -5.28
CA LEU A 23 -25.99 34.44 -5.14
C LEU A 23 -25.22 33.40 -6.01
N LEU A 24 -24.79 33.82 -7.21
CA LEU A 24 -23.95 32.95 -8.07
C LEU A 24 -22.57 32.76 -7.50
N ALA A 25 -21.94 33.79 -6.93
CA ALA A 25 -20.64 33.70 -6.29
C ALA A 25 -20.69 32.79 -5.04
N ALA A 26 -21.72 32.91 -4.21
CA ALA A 26 -21.91 32.05 -3.04
C ALA A 26 -22.12 30.58 -3.43
N GLY A 27 -22.85 30.30 -4.52
CA GLY A 27 -23.06 28.97 -5.03
C GLY A 27 -21.76 28.31 -5.54
N VAL A 28 -20.92 29.06 -6.25
CA VAL A 28 -19.62 28.56 -6.74
C VAL A 28 -18.66 28.24 -5.59
N VAL A 29 -18.60 29.10 -4.57
CA VAL A 29 -17.76 28.86 -3.38
C VAL A 29 -18.23 27.63 -2.62
N ALA A 30 -19.54 27.45 -2.43
CA ALA A 30 -20.10 26.28 -1.76
C ALA A 30 -19.86 24.98 -2.55
N ALA A 31 -19.97 25.02 -3.88
CA ALA A 31 -19.68 23.88 -4.73
C ALA A 31 -18.19 23.51 -4.71
N ALA A 32 -17.29 24.49 -4.76
CA ALA A 32 -15.85 24.26 -4.68
C ALA A 32 -15.44 23.70 -3.32
N ALA A 33 -16.00 24.21 -2.22
CA ALA A 33 -15.77 23.71 -0.87
C ALA A 33 -16.32 22.29 -0.70
N GLY A 34 -17.51 22.00 -1.25
CA GLY A 34 -18.11 20.64 -1.25
C GLY A 34 -17.29 19.65 -2.05
N ALA A 35 -16.83 20.04 -3.25
CA ALA A 35 -15.98 19.20 -4.10
C ALA A 35 -14.62 18.95 -3.44
N GLY A 36 -14.00 19.95 -2.82
CA GLY A 36 -12.75 19.82 -2.09
C GLY A 36 -12.87 18.90 -0.88
N LEU A 37 -13.96 19.01 -0.12
CA LEU A 37 -14.22 18.15 1.03
C LEU A 37 -14.53 16.71 0.60
N ALA A 38 -15.31 16.52 -0.47
CA ALA A 38 -15.59 15.22 -1.05
C ALA A 38 -14.32 14.57 -1.59
N TRP A 39 -13.49 15.30 -2.33
CA TRP A 39 -12.18 14.82 -2.78
C TRP A 39 -11.32 14.39 -1.59
N TRP A 40 -11.21 15.21 -0.54
CA TRP A 40 -10.41 14.88 0.64
C TRP A 40 -10.95 13.66 1.41
N ARG A 41 -12.28 13.45 1.41
CA ARG A 41 -12.91 12.26 2.01
C ARG A 41 -12.84 11.02 1.13
N LEU A 42 -12.79 11.21 -0.19
CA LEU A 42 -12.74 10.13 -1.18
C LEU A 42 -11.30 9.81 -1.63
N GLN A 43 -10.31 10.62 -1.23
CA GLN A 43 -8.92 10.19 -1.38
C GLN A 43 -8.77 8.86 -0.65
N PRO A 44 -8.24 7.80 -1.32
CA PRO A 44 -7.84 6.61 -0.61
C PRO A 44 -6.85 7.09 0.46
N ARG A 45 -7.32 7.24 1.68
CA ARG A 45 -6.40 7.25 2.81
C ARG A 45 -5.75 5.90 2.67
N ASP A 46 -4.44 5.89 2.49
CA ASP A 46 -3.66 4.67 2.66
C ASP A 46 -4.06 4.12 4.03
N ALA A 47 -5.11 3.31 4.01
CA ALA A 47 -5.80 2.83 5.19
C ALA A 47 -4.92 1.74 5.79
N LEU A 48 -3.91 2.15 6.53
CA LEU A 48 -2.98 1.22 7.15
C LEU A 48 -2.77 1.42 8.66
N PRO A 49 -3.60 2.12 9.46
CA PRO A 49 -3.48 1.97 10.89
C PRO A 49 -3.83 0.53 11.32
N ASP A 50 -4.96 -0.01 10.84
CA ASP A 50 -5.43 -1.34 11.25
C ASP A 50 -4.66 -2.46 10.52
N ALA A 51 -4.49 -2.36 9.19
CA ALA A 51 -3.74 -3.34 8.42
C ALA A 51 -2.26 -3.41 8.81
N ALA A 52 -1.65 -2.29 9.24
CA ALA A 52 -0.29 -2.30 9.75
C ALA A 52 -0.19 -2.95 11.13
N GLN A 53 -1.19 -2.79 12.00
CA GLN A 53 -1.24 -3.49 13.29
C GLN A 53 -1.44 -4.98 13.08
N ASP A 54 -2.35 -5.38 12.20
CA ASP A 54 -2.57 -6.78 11.83
C ASP A 54 -1.33 -7.42 11.20
N LEU A 55 -0.58 -6.68 10.41
CA LEU A 55 0.67 -7.15 9.82
C LEU A 55 1.70 -7.51 10.91
N TRP A 56 1.94 -6.60 11.85
CA TRP A 56 2.93 -6.84 12.92
C TRP A 56 2.51 -7.93 13.92
N SER A 57 1.24 -8.30 13.97
CA SER A 57 0.75 -9.42 14.78
C SER A 57 1.00 -10.79 14.16
N GLN A 58 1.40 -10.84 12.89
CA GLN A 58 1.63 -12.08 12.16
C GLN A 58 2.80 -12.88 12.74
N GLN A 59 2.61 -14.19 12.76
CA GLN A 59 3.60 -15.16 13.23
C GLN A 59 3.77 -16.23 12.17
N PHE A 60 5.00 -16.64 11.97
CA PHE A 60 5.37 -17.68 11.02
C PHE A 60 6.25 -18.71 11.71
N GLN A 61 6.55 -19.78 11.00
CA GLN A 61 7.61 -20.72 11.38
C GLN A 61 8.75 -20.63 10.38
N THR A 62 9.97 -20.73 10.86
CA THR A 62 11.12 -20.94 9.99
C THR A 62 11.06 -22.34 9.35
N PRO A 63 11.81 -22.61 8.30
CA PRO A 63 11.93 -23.95 7.75
C PRO A 63 12.43 -25.01 8.75
N THR A 64 13.13 -24.60 9.81
CA THR A 64 13.59 -25.44 10.92
C THR A 64 12.57 -25.64 12.03
N GLY A 65 11.42 -24.95 11.94
CA GLY A 65 10.30 -25.06 12.90
C GLY A 65 10.33 -24.03 14.04
N GLU A 66 11.29 -23.11 14.04
CA GLU A 66 11.36 -22.04 15.01
C GLU A 66 10.28 -20.99 14.77
N ARG A 67 9.80 -20.38 15.84
CA ARG A 67 8.81 -19.29 15.75
C ARG A 67 9.50 -17.99 15.33
N LEU A 68 8.92 -17.31 14.33
CA LEU A 68 9.34 -16.00 13.86
C LEU A 68 8.16 -15.03 13.97
N LEU A 69 8.37 -13.94 14.68
CA LEU A 69 7.37 -12.87 14.84
C LEU A 69 7.68 -11.75 13.86
N LEU A 70 6.70 -11.29 13.10
CA LEU A 70 6.92 -10.15 12.23
C LEU A 70 7.18 -8.86 13.03
N ALA A 71 6.71 -8.80 14.27
CA ALA A 71 7.01 -7.72 15.21
C ALA A 71 8.51 -7.50 15.47
N ASP A 72 9.33 -8.55 15.33
CA ASP A 72 10.79 -8.46 15.56
C ASP A 72 11.48 -7.60 14.48
N PHE A 73 10.81 -7.38 13.35
CA PHE A 73 11.30 -6.54 12.25
C PHE A 73 10.85 -5.08 12.35
N LYS A 74 10.07 -4.72 13.37
CA LYS A 74 9.56 -3.37 13.56
C LYS A 74 10.70 -2.37 13.84
N GLY A 75 10.51 -1.12 13.40
CA GLY A 75 11.47 -0.04 13.65
C GLY A 75 12.55 0.15 12.59
N LYS A 76 12.67 -0.78 11.62
CA LYS A 76 13.61 -0.65 10.49
C LYS A 76 12.86 -0.90 9.17
N PRO A 77 13.36 -0.37 8.05
CA PRO A 77 12.82 -0.72 6.74
C PRO A 77 12.85 -2.23 6.51
N LEU A 78 11.78 -2.79 5.97
CA LEU A 78 11.62 -4.22 5.76
C LEU A 78 11.15 -4.52 4.34
N LEU A 79 11.88 -5.38 3.65
CA LEU A 79 11.44 -6.03 2.41
C LEU A 79 10.78 -7.36 2.76
N LEU A 80 9.49 -7.47 2.50
CA LEU A 80 8.77 -8.75 2.48
C LEU A 80 8.73 -9.27 1.04
N ASN A 81 9.30 -10.45 0.80
CA ASN A 81 9.29 -11.09 -0.51
C ASN A 81 8.49 -12.39 -0.42
N PHE A 82 7.35 -12.45 -1.12
CA PHE A 82 6.50 -13.64 -1.23
C PHE A 82 6.95 -14.47 -2.42
N TRP A 83 7.29 -15.73 -2.17
CA TRP A 83 7.89 -16.61 -3.15
C TRP A 83 7.49 -18.08 -2.97
N ALA A 84 7.84 -18.91 -3.95
CA ALA A 84 7.67 -20.36 -3.85
C ALA A 84 8.76 -21.08 -4.65
N THR A 85 9.05 -22.32 -4.29
CA THR A 85 10.09 -23.13 -4.98
C THR A 85 9.68 -23.54 -6.39
N TRP A 86 8.39 -23.62 -6.65
CA TRP A 86 7.79 -23.94 -7.96
C TRP A 86 7.61 -22.72 -8.86
N CYS A 87 8.02 -21.56 -8.41
CA CYS A 87 7.91 -20.28 -9.15
C CYS A 87 9.28 -19.91 -9.74
N PRO A 88 9.57 -20.17 -11.02
CA PRO A 88 10.89 -19.91 -11.60
C PRO A 88 11.36 -18.46 -11.41
N PRO A 89 10.59 -17.41 -11.74
CA PRO A 89 11.04 -16.03 -11.54
C PRO A 89 11.31 -15.70 -10.07
N CYS A 90 10.62 -16.34 -9.12
CA CYS A 90 10.91 -16.20 -7.69
C CYS A 90 12.32 -16.70 -7.36
N VAL A 91 12.63 -17.94 -7.81
CA VAL A 91 13.92 -18.59 -7.55
C VAL A 91 15.07 -17.81 -8.18
N GLU A 92 14.85 -17.23 -9.34
CA GLU A 92 15.86 -16.42 -10.06
C GLU A 92 16.20 -15.12 -9.34
N GLU A 93 15.23 -14.46 -8.66
CA GLU A 93 15.49 -13.19 -7.99
C GLU A 93 16.15 -13.34 -6.61
N LEU A 94 15.95 -14.48 -5.91
CA LEU A 94 16.45 -14.68 -4.53
C LEU A 94 17.96 -14.45 -4.39
N PRO A 95 18.85 -14.94 -5.29
CA PRO A 95 20.29 -14.66 -5.21
C PRO A 95 20.62 -13.18 -5.33
N MET A 96 19.89 -12.44 -6.18
CA MET A 96 20.09 -10.99 -6.34
C MET A 96 19.66 -10.24 -5.08
N ILE A 97 18.53 -10.59 -4.47
CA ILE A 97 18.07 -10.02 -3.20
C ILE A 97 19.10 -10.30 -2.10
N ASP A 98 19.59 -11.54 -2.02
CA ASP A 98 20.58 -11.96 -1.03
C ASP A 98 21.93 -11.24 -1.19
N ALA A 99 22.39 -11.07 -2.41
CA ALA A 99 23.59 -10.30 -2.70
C ALA A 99 23.42 -8.83 -2.30
N PHE A 100 22.30 -8.21 -2.69
CA PHE A 100 21.99 -6.82 -2.36
C PHE A 100 21.91 -6.61 -0.85
N TRP A 101 21.25 -7.49 -0.10
CA TRP A 101 21.11 -7.37 1.35
C TRP A 101 22.45 -7.34 2.09
N ARG A 102 23.50 -7.97 1.56
CA ARG A 102 24.86 -7.98 2.12
C ARG A 102 25.67 -6.75 1.73
N GLU A 103 25.18 -5.89 0.87
CA GLU A 103 25.89 -4.69 0.43
C GLU A 103 25.78 -3.53 1.43
N PRO A 104 26.76 -2.61 1.44
CA PRO A 104 26.66 -1.38 2.23
C PRO A 104 25.46 -0.50 1.87
N ALA A 105 25.00 -0.56 0.60
CA ALA A 105 23.83 0.17 0.13
C ALA A 105 22.53 -0.26 0.83
N ALA A 106 22.47 -1.50 1.31
CA ALA A 106 21.33 -2.05 2.05
C ALA A 106 21.42 -1.85 3.57
N LYS A 107 22.38 -1.05 4.06
CA LYS A 107 22.60 -0.86 5.48
C LYS A 107 21.32 -0.40 6.20
N GLY A 108 20.88 -1.21 7.17
CA GLY A 108 19.66 -0.95 7.94
C GLY A 108 18.39 -1.58 7.35
N LEU A 109 18.42 -2.06 6.11
CA LEU A 109 17.32 -2.84 5.52
C LEU A 109 17.25 -4.22 6.17
N GLN A 110 16.05 -4.66 6.50
CA GLN A 110 15.73 -6.04 6.83
C GLN A 110 15.06 -6.71 5.63
N VAL A 111 15.30 -7.98 5.45
CA VAL A 111 14.66 -8.80 4.41
C VAL A 111 14.04 -10.01 5.07
N LEU A 112 12.81 -10.36 4.68
CA LEU A 112 12.14 -11.58 5.07
C LEU A 112 11.52 -12.24 3.84
N GLY A 113 12.00 -13.44 3.51
CA GLY A 113 11.39 -14.28 2.49
C GLY A 113 10.22 -15.07 3.06
N LEU A 114 9.01 -14.84 2.57
CA LEU A 114 7.80 -15.54 2.96
C LEU A 114 7.45 -16.61 1.93
N ALA A 115 7.79 -17.86 2.24
CA ALA A 115 7.57 -18.99 1.34
C ALA A 115 6.11 -19.47 1.37
N ILE A 116 5.44 -19.45 0.23
CA ILE A 116 4.10 -20.02 0.01
C ILE A 116 4.28 -21.41 -0.57
N ASP A 117 4.77 -22.33 0.26
CA ASP A 117 5.11 -23.70 -0.15
C ASP A 117 5.15 -24.65 1.05
N GLN A 118 5.32 -25.95 0.76
CA GLN A 118 5.43 -27.01 1.77
C GLN A 118 6.77 -26.91 2.52
N PRO A 119 6.76 -27.06 3.87
CA PRO A 119 7.97 -26.93 4.69
C PRO A 119 9.13 -27.83 4.25
N SER A 120 8.84 -29.07 3.88
CA SER A 120 9.86 -30.03 3.44
C SER A 120 10.50 -29.68 2.09
N VAL A 121 9.74 -29.00 1.22
CA VAL A 121 10.23 -28.57 -0.10
C VAL A 121 11.12 -27.35 0.06
N VAL A 122 10.69 -26.38 0.90
CA VAL A 122 11.49 -25.19 1.21
C VAL A 122 12.82 -25.58 1.86
N ARG A 123 12.82 -26.50 2.85
CA ARG A 123 14.07 -26.99 3.45
C ARG A 123 15.04 -27.56 2.41
N ARG A 124 14.58 -28.49 1.57
CA ARG A 124 15.42 -29.06 0.51
C ARG A 124 15.92 -28.04 -0.51
N PHE A 125 15.13 -26.99 -0.76
CA PHE A 125 15.56 -25.88 -1.60
C PHE A 125 16.71 -25.11 -0.93
N LEU A 126 16.56 -24.74 0.33
CA LEU A 126 17.55 -23.97 1.08
C LEU A 126 18.86 -24.73 1.35
N GLU A 127 18.83 -26.07 1.37
CA GLU A 127 20.04 -26.91 1.41
C GLU A 127 20.90 -26.75 0.14
N ARG A 128 20.26 -26.48 -1.01
CA ARG A 128 20.94 -26.31 -2.29
C ARG A 128 21.25 -24.86 -2.61
N GLN A 129 20.42 -23.95 -2.11
CA GLN A 129 20.55 -22.51 -2.33
C GLN A 129 20.42 -21.79 -0.99
N THR A 130 21.55 -21.60 -0.33
CA THR A 130 21.61 -20.89 0.94
C THR A 130 21.29 -19.40 0.74
N LEU A 131 20.38 -18.88 1.55
CA LEU A 131 20.07 -17.47 1.64
C LEU A 131 20.56 -16.94 3.00
N SER A 132 21.17 -15.75 3.01
CA SER A 132 21.69 -15.14 4.24
C SER A 132 20.60 -14.41 5.02
N PHE A 133 19.52 -13.98 4.36
CA PHE A 133 18.37 -13.36 5.02
C PHE A 133 17.38 -14.41 5.56
N PRO A 134 16.59 -14.06 6.59
CA PRO A 134 15.58 -14.93 7.16
C PRO A 134 14.53 -15.39 6.15
N VAL A 135 14.18 -16.67 6.23
CA VAL A 135 13.07 -17.26 5.48
C VAL A 135 12.05 -17.82 6.46
N ALA A 136 10.78 -17.55 6.21
CA ALA A 136 9.67 -18.11 6.97
C ALA A 136 8.62 -18.75 6.06
N LEU A 137 7.86 -19.65 6.64
CA LEU A 137 6.80 -20.42 5.97
C LEU A 137 5.48 -19.68 6.16
N ALA A 138 4.95 -19.08 5.11
CA ALA A 138 3.65 -18.43 5.11
C ALA A 138 2.51 -19.41 4.82
N GLY A 139 2.82 -20.58 4.22
CA GLY A 139 1.83 -21.61 3.88
C GLY A 139 0.66 -21.06 3.05
N ALA A 140 -0.50 -21.69 3.21
CA ALA A 140 -1.72 -21.25 2.49
C ALA A 140 -2.17 -19.83 2.88
N GLY A 141 -1.95 -19.42 4.13
CA GLY A 141 -2.26 -18.06 4.61
C GLY A 141 -1.41 -16.97 3.96
N GLY A 142 -0.25 -17.31 3.39
CA GLY A 142 0.63 -16.36 2.72
C GLY A 142 -0.01 -15.70 1.50
N THR A 143 -0.85 -16.42 0.77
CA THR A 143 -1.60 -15.87 -0.35
C THR A 143 -2.58 -14.78 0.11
N GLU A 144 -3.34 -15.04 1.16
CA GLU A 144 -4.30 -14.06 1.71
C GLU A 144 -3.57 -12.86 2.31
N LEU A 145 -2.47 -13.07 3.00
CA LEU A 145 -1.62 -11.99 3.48
C LEU A 145 -1.08 -11.14 2.31
N SER A 146 -0.60 -11.77 1.24
CA SER A 146 -0.13 -11.03 0.06
C SER A 146 -1.24 -10.20 -0.58
N LYS A 147 -2.48 -10.73 -0.63
CA LYS A 147 -3.65 -10.01 -1.13
C LYS A 147 -3.99 -8.79 -0.26
N SER A 148 -3.97 -8.95 1.06
CA SER A 148 -4.22 -7.83 2.00
C SER A 148 -3.18 -6.71 1.85
N LEU A 149 -1.96 -7.05 1.42
CA LEU A 149 -0.90 -6.10 1.12
C LEU A 149 -0.95 -5.53 -0.30
N GLY A 150 -1.96 -5.92 -1.09
CA GLY A 150 -2.24 -5.35 -2.41
C GLY A 150 -1.91 -6.23 -3.62
N ASN A 151 -1.61 -7.51 -3.42
CA ASN A 151 -1.50 -8.49 -4.51
C ASN A 151 -2.87 -9.07 -4.85
N ALA A 152 -3.69 -8.33 -5.57
CA ALA A 152 -5.08 -8.71 -5.85
C ALA A 152 -5.24 -10.09 -6.51
N THR A 153 -4.25 -10.53 -7.28
CA THR A 153 -4.25 -11.81 -8.02
C THR A 153 -3.69 -12.97 -7.22
N GLY A 154 -2.88 -12.72 -6.18
CA GLY A 154 -2.11 -13.73 -5.47
C GLY A 154 -0.96 -14.33 -6.29
N ALA A 155 -0.57 -13.70 -7.42
CA ALA A 155 0.52 -14.17 -8.26
C ALA A 155 1.89 -13.92 -7.61
N LEU A 156 2.89 -14.71 -8.02
CA LEU A 156 4.25 -14.65 -7.49
C LEU A 156 5.28 -14.38 -8.61
N PRO A 157 6.43 -13.77 -8.29
CA PRO A 157 6.79 -13.22 -6.99
C PRO A 157 6.03 -11.93 -6.68
N PHE A 158 5.84 -11.65 -5.41
CA PHE A 158 5.28 -10.38 -4.96
C PHE A 158 6.13 -9.81 -3.82
N SER A 159 6.47 -8.54 -3.90
CA SER A 159 7.30 -7.88 -2.90
C SER A 159 6.65 -6.62 -2.37
N VAL A 160 6.80 -6.41 -1.07
CA VAL A 160 6.34 -5.22 -0.36
C VAL A 160 7.50 -4.63 0.41
N PHE A 161 7.73 -3.34 0.23
CA PHE A 161 8.71 -2.59 0.99
C PHE A 161 8.02 -1.70 2.02
N LEU A 162 8.37 -1.94 3.28
CA LEU A 162 7.78 -1.28 4.43
C LEU A 162 8.76 -0.32 5.09
N LYS A 163 8.28 0.81 5.52
CA LYS A 163 9.00 1.66 6.48
C LYS A 163 8.94 1.03 7.87
N GLY A 164 9.84 1.41 8.76
CA GLY A 164 9.91 0.86 10.13
C GLY A 164 8.63 1.05 10.96
N ASP A 165 7.76 1.96 10.59
CA ASP A 165 6.44 2.19 11.18
C ASP A 165 5.33 1.31 10.56
N GLY A 166 5.63 0.52 9.54
CA GLY A 166 4.71 -0.37 8.83
C GLY A 166 4.03 0.24 7.60
N ARG A 167 4.30 1.51 7.27
CA ARG A 167 3.78 2.10 6.04
C ARG A 167 4.42 1.47 4.81
N ILE A 168 3.61 1.12 3.83
CA ILE A 168 4.09 0.60 2.56
C ILE A 168 4.70 1.76 1.76
N LEU A 169 5.98 1.63 1.39
CA LEU A 169 6.71 2.56 0.53
C LEU A 169 6.70 2.10 -0.94
N GLY A 170 6.65 0.80 -1.17
CA GLY A 170 6.64 0.24 -2.51
C GLY A 170 6.04 -1.16 -2.54
N LYS A 171 5.49 -1.52 -3.69
CA LYS A 171 4.99 -2.86 -4.00
C LYS A 171 5.38 -3.23 -5.42
N LYS A 172 5.72 -4.49 -5.64
CA LYS A 172 5.97 -5.00 -6.98
C LYS A 172 5.42 -6.40 -7.14
N LEU A 173 4.63 -6.61 -8.17
CA LEU A 173 4.24 -7.91 -8.68
C LEU A 173 5.19 -8.26 -9.84
N GLY A 174 5.78 -9.45 -9.80
CA GLY A 174 6.86 -9.86 -10.69
C GLY A 174 8.24 -9.64 -10.08
N GLN A 175 9.27 -10.07 -10.82
CA GLN A 175 10.66 -10.02 -10.34
C GLN A 175 11.11 -8.63 -9.94
N LEU A 176 11.81 -8.55 -8.80
CA LEU A 176 12.54 -7.36 -8.39
C LEU A 176 13.78 -7.17 -9.26
N THR A 177 14.11 -5.92 -9.49
CA THR A 177 15.41 -5.53 -10.04
C THR A 177 16.25 -4.85 -8.95
N ARG A 178 17.54 -4.74 -9.21
CA ARG A 178 18.44 -4.01 -8.32
C ARG A 178 18.05 -2.52 -8.19
N GLU A 179 17.57 -1.94 -9.28
CA GLU A 179 17.10 -0.55 -9.34
C GLU A 179 15.88 -0.33 -8.44
N ASP A 180 14.95 -1.29 -8.40
CA ASP A 180 13.81 -1.25 -7.47
C ASP A 180 14.30 -1.17 -6.02
N LEU A 181 15.24 -2.04 -5.65
CA LEU A 181 15.78 -2.10 -4.29
C LEU A 181 16.51 -0.81 -3.91
N LEU A 182 17.35 -0.27 -4.80
CA LEU A 182 18.05 1.00 -4.58
C LEU A 182 17.05 2.16 -4.42
N GLY A 183 16.03 2.22 -5.28
CA GLY A 183 14.99 3.25 -5.20
C GLY A 183 14.22 3.20 -3.88
N TRP A 184 13.86 2.00 -3.42
CA TRP A 184 13.12 1.83 -2.16
C TRP A 184 13.96 2.14 -0.93
N VAL A 185 15.23 1.72 -0.89
CA VAL A 185 16.13 2.06 0.21
C VAL A 185 16.37 3.57 0.28
N SER A 186 16.54 4.23 -0.87
CA SER A 186 16.67 5.68 -0.93
C SER A 186 15.42 6.41 -0.43
N ALA A 187 14.23 5.90 -0.72
CA ALA A 187 12.97 6.48 -0.25
C ALA A 187 12.71 6.26 1.25
N ALA A 188 13.41 5.30 1.88
CA ALA A 188 13.29 4.99 3.30
C ALA A 188 14.27 5.79 4.19
N ALA A 189 15.32 6.34 3.59
CA ALA A 189 16.33 7.14 4.27
C ALA A 189 15.77 8.51 4.69
#